data_4ddb202f899b2a50fac04a37aaab1f9c
#
_entry.id   4ddb202f899b2a50fac04a37aaab1f9c
#
_cell.length_a   1.000
_cell.length_b   1.000
_cell.length_c   1.000
_cell.angle_alpha   90.00
_cell.angle_beta   90.00
_cell.angle_gamma   90.00
#
_symmetry.space_group_name_H-M   'P 1'
#
loop_
_entity.id
_entity.type
_entity.pdbx_description
1 polymer ?
#
loop_
_entity_poly.entity_id
_entity_poly.type
_entity_poly.pdbx_seq_one_letter_code
_entity_poly.pdbx_strand_id
1 'polypeptide(L)'
;EVRPIKVKKYEEPDKVAKSKDIINMNTEIQKMAYNIKIPISSFNIKGRELYYYLSLLFNYLFGDTSNLSSKLKENGTIVNNIHVELLNAGEHILVSLVNETQNYEVLIKEIDKVLENITITLKDFERKKKVYLSNQMFIFNNIIAINDFILDSVIYEHKLEEKIFEIIDKLNYNDMLEVIKQLNLRNKSIVIVEKKEDLGYN
;
A
#
# COMPACT_ATOMS: atom_id res chain seq x y z
N GLU A 1 2.10 29.32 -28.86
CA GLU A 1 3.04 28.16 -28.73
C GLU A 1 3.05 27.70 -27.29
N VAL A 2 2.61 26.49 -27.04
CA VAL A 2 2.70 25.85 -25.71
C VAL A 2 4.14 25.36 -25.57
N ARG A 3 4.92 25.99 -24.68
CA ARG A 3 6.26 25.50 -24.36
C ARG A 3 6.17 24.23 -23.53
N PRO A 4 6.84 23.12 -23.91
CA PRO A 4 6.84 21.92 -23.10
C PRO A 4 7.43 22.20 -21.71
N ILE A 5 6.68 21.87 -20.67
CA ILE A 5 7.14 21.99 -19.30
C ILE A 5 8.18 20.89 -19.07
N LYS A 6 9.42 21.29 -18.77
CA LYS A 6 10.44 20.33 -18.34
C LYS A 6 10.20 19.99 -16.87
N VAL A 7 9.69 18.81 -16.60
CA VAL A 7 9.59 18.31 -15.23
C VAL A 7 10.99 18.03 -14.70
N LYS A 8 11.36 18.67 -13.59
CA LYS A 8 12.64 18.43 -12.92
C LYS A 8 12.57 17.06 -12.25
N LYS A 9 13.37 16.11 -12.72
CA LYS A 9 13.55 14.83 -12.04
C LYS A 9 14.55 15.04 -10.90
N TYR A 10 14.13 14.64 -9.69
CA TYR A 10 15.00 14.57 -8.52
C TYR A 10 15.46 13.13 -8.36
N GLU A 11 16.72 12.94 -8.00
CA GLU A 11 17.20 11.64 -7.57
C GLU A 11 16.62 11.37 -6.16
N GLU A 12 15.76 10.40 -6.07
CA GLU A 12 15.14 10.00 -4.82
C GLU A 12 16.06 9.00 -4.13
N PRO A 13 16.54 9.27 -2.88
CA PRO A 13 17.38 8.34 -2.16
C PRO A 13 16.68 6.99 -1.95
N ASP A 14 17.42 5.89 -2.09
CA ASP A 14 16.84 4.55 -1.84
C ASP A 14 16.35 4.38 -0.41
N LYS A 15 17.06 4.94 0.55
CA LYS A 15 16.73 4.83 1.98
C LYS A 15 15.71 5.87 2.42
N VAL A 16 14.83 5.46 3.33
CA VAL A 16 13.94 6.38 4.05
C VAL A 16 14.76 7.33 4.92
N ALA A 17 14.33 8.60 5.01
CA ALA A 17 15.03 9.63 5.79
C ALA A 17 14.97 9.35 7.31
N LYS A 18 13.83 8.85 7.78
CA LYS A 18 13.63 8.44 9.19
C LYS A 18 12.92 7.09 9.22
N SER A 19 13.39 6.20 10.09
CA SER A 19 12.75 4.89 10.30
C SER A 19 11.55 4.96 11.24
N LYS A 20 11.52 5.94 12.15
CA LYS A 20 10.40 6.19 13.05
C LYS A 20 10.30 7.69 13.37
N ASP A 21 9.08 8.21 13.44
CA ASP A 21 8.79 9.56 13.90
C ASP A 21 7.52 9.54 14.76
N ILE A 22 7.50 10.35 15.83
CA ILE A 22 6.36 10.46 16.74
C ILE A 22 5.96 11.92 16.82
N ILE A 23 4.69 12.20 16.53
CA ILE A 23 4.12 13.53 16.50
C ILE A 23 3.07 13.62 17.60
N ASN A 24 3.24 14.55 18.52
CA ASN A 24 2.27 14.81 19.58
C ASN A 24 1.23 15.81 19.10
N MET A 25 -0.03 15.40 19.04
CA MET A 25 -1.16 16.23 18.60
C MET A 25 -2.34 16.08 19.56
N ASN A 26 -3.29 17.02 19.47
CA ASN A 26 -4.56 16.88 20.17
C ASN A 26 -5.44 15.88 19.40
N THR A 27 -5.37 14.62 19.80
CA THR A 27 -6.15 13.50 19.22
C THR A 27 -6.68 12.61 20.34
N GLU A 28 -7.85 12.02 20.14
CA GLU A 28 -8.43 11.08 21.10
C GLU A 28 -7.86 9.66 20.93
N ILE A 29 -7.55 9.31 19.68
CA ILE A 29 -7.06 7.97 19.30
C ILE A 29 -5.73 8.11 18.59
N GLN A 30 -4.78 7.25 18.92
CA GLN A 30 -3.49 7.19 18.23
C GLN A 30 -3.68 6.82 16.76
N LYS A 31 -2.88 7.44 15.89
CA LYS A 31 -2.86 7.11 14.46
C LYS A 31 -1.47 6.63 14.09
N MET A 32 -1.42 5.63 13.24
CA MET A 32 -0.16 5.08 12.75
C MET A 32 -0.18 4.96 11.24
N ALA A 33 0.92 5.36 10.60
CA ALA A 33 1.23 5.06 9.22
C ALA A 33 2.52 4.21 9.18
N TYR A 34 2.39 2.98 8.74
CA TYR A 34 3.51 2.07 8.51
C TYR A 34 3.81 2.05 7.01
N ASN A 35 4.92 2.64 6.62
CA ASN A 35 5.28 2.85 5.22
C ASN A 35 6.47 1.99 4.83
N ILE A 36 6.41 1.38 3.63
CA ILE A 36 7.49 0.58 3.05
C ILE A 36 7.84 1.19 1.71
N LYS A 37 9.12 1.49 1.50
CA LYS A 37 9.66 2.00 0.24
C LYS A 37 10.31 0.86 -0.53
N ILE A 38 9.70 0.45 -1.63
CA ILE A 38 10.08 -0.73 -2.40
C ILE A 38 10.69 -0.29 -3.74
N PRO A 39 11.98 -0.58 -4.02
CA PRO A 39 12.60 -0.23 -5.29
C PRO A 39 12.06 -1.13 -6.43
N ILE A 40 11.58 -0.51 -7.50
CA ILE A 40 11.06 -1.21 -8.69
C ILE A 40 12.17 -2.02 -9.38
N SER A 41 13.43 -1.57 -9.26
CA SER A 41 14.59 -2.26 -9.85
C SER A 41 14.80 -3.68 -9.32
N SER A 42 14.32 -3.98 -8.11
CA SER A 42 14.46 -5.31 -7.48
C SER A 42 13.64 -6.40 -8.15
N PHE A 43 12.69 -6.08 -9.01
CA PHE A 43 11.77 -7.04 -9.62
C PHE A 43 12.08 -7.28 -11.09
N ASN A 44 11.82 -8.50 -11.55
CA ASN A 44 11.84 -8.86 -12.97
C ASN A 44 10.58 -8.32 -13.69
N ILE A 45 9.43 -8.36 -13.02
CA ILE A 45 8.16 -7.80 -13.49
C ILE A 45 8.19 -6.29 -13.27
N LYS A 46 7.67 -5.52 -14.24
CA LYS A 46 7.74 -4.06 -14.24
C LYS A 46 6.38 -3.41 -14.52
N GLY A 47 6.31 -2.09 -14.34
CA GLY A 47 5.15 -1.28 -14.69
C GLY A 47 3.89 -1.64 -13.91
N ARG A 48 2.75 -1.53 -14.56
CA ARG A 48 1.44 -1.78 -13.94
C ARG A 48 1.24 -3.20 -13.47
N GLU A 49 1.83 -4.16 -14.13
CA GLU A 49 1.72 -5.56 -13.73
C GLU A 49 2.32 -5.78 -12.34
N LEU A 50 3.52 -5.24 -12.07
CA LEU A 50 4.12 -5.26 -10.74
C LEU A 50 3.23 -4.56 -9.70
N TYR A 51 2.69 -3.39 -10.05
CA TYR A 51 1.78 -2.65 -9.16
C TYR A 51 0.57 -3.49 -8.78
N TYR A 52 -0.03 -4.23 -9.73
CA TYR A 52 -1.19 -5.08 -9.46
C TYR A 52 -0.83 -6.28 -8.58
N TYR A 53 0.32 -6.92 -8.80
CA TYR A 53 0.80 -7.99 -7.90
C TYR A 53 0.98 -7.48 -6.47
N LEU A 54 1.63 -6.35 -6.29
CA LEU A 54 1.83 -5.74 -4.96
C LEU A 54 0.50 -5.32 -4.33
N SER A 55 -0.38 -4.67 -5.10
CA SER A 55 -1.70 -4.28 -4.61
C SER A 55 -2.52 -5.48 -4.14
N LEU A 56 -2.54 -6.55 -4.93
CA LEU A 56 -3.24 -7.79 -4.59
C LEU A 56 -2.65 -8.42 -3.33
N LEU A 57 -1.31 -8.49 -3.23
CA LEU A 57 -0.60 -9.07 -2.09
C LEU A 57 -0.87 -8.29 -0.80
N PHE A 58 -0.64 -6.98 -0.80
CA PHE A 58 -0.80 -6.17 0.40
C PHE A 58 -2.28 -6.08 0.85
N ASN A 59 -3.23 -6.04 -0.08
CA ASN A 59 -4.65 -6.18 0.25
C ASN A 59 -5.03 -7.58 0.75
N TYR A 60 -4.32 -8.63 0.34
CA TYR A 60 -4.51 -9.96 0.93
C TYR A 60 -4.01 -10.01 2.37
N LEU A 61 -2.83 -9.45 2.64
CA LEU A 61 -2.18 -9.50 3.95
C LEU A 61 -2.86 -8.59 4.99
N PHE A 62 -3.29 -7.39 4.59
CA PHE A 62 -3.69 -6.31 5.50
C PHE A 62 -5.08 -5.72 5.24
N GLY A 63 -5.68 -5.97 4.08
CA GLY A 63 -6.99 -5.42 3.74
C GLY A 63 -8.13 -5.94 4.65
N ASP A 64 -9.32 -5.43 4.42
CA ASP A 64 -10.51 -5.61 5.27
C ASP A 64 -10.85 -7.06 5.61
N THR A 65 -10.61 -7.98 4.68
CA THR A 65 -10.91 -9.41 4.82
C THR A 65 -9.68 -10.25 5.16
N SER A 66 -8.59 -9.62 5.59
CA SER A 66 -7.39 -10.33 6.03
C SER A 66 -7.57 -10.94 7.41
N ASN A 67 -6.88 -12.06 7.65
CA ASN A 67 -6.88 -12.70 8.97
C ASN A 67 -6.32 -11.78 10.05
N LEU A 68 -5.34 -10.93 9.69
CA LEU A 68 -4.76 -9.97 10.60
C LEU A 68 -5.79 -8.91 11.03
N SER A 69 -6.48 -8.28 10.07
CA SER A 69 -7.50 -7.26 10.37
C SER A 69 -8.61 -7.81 11.25
N SER A 70 -9.09 -9.03 10.98
CA SER A 70 -10.10 -9.69 11.81
C SER A 70 -9.61 -9.89 13.25
N LYS A 71 -8.43 -10.48 13.42
CA LYS A 71 -7.80 -10.72 14.73
C LYS A 71 -7.60 -9.43 15.53
N LEU A 72 -7.11 -8.37 14.88
CA LEU A 72 -6.82 -7.10 15.54
C LEU A 72 -8.09 -6.34 15.96
N LYS A 73 -9.18 -6.50 15.23
CA LYS A 73 -10.51 -5.99 15.63
C LYS A 73 -11.09 -6.76 16.81
N GLU A 74 -11.04 -8.09 16.75
CA GLU A 74 -11.56 -8.97 17.82
C GLU A 74 -10.88 -8.69 19.16
N ASN A 75 -9.59 -8.40 19.17
CA ASN A 75 -8.83 -8.09 20.39
C ASN A 75 -8.80 -6.59 20.74
N GLY A 76 -9.48 -5.74 19.97
CA GLY A 76 -9.58 -4.29 20.23
C GLY A 76 -8.32 -3.50 19.94
N THR A 77 -7.32 -4.06 19.28
CA THR A 77 -6.09 -3.32 18.93
C THR A 77 -6.38 -2.22 17.91
N ILE A 78 -7.25 -2.49 16.93
CA ILE A 78 -7.68 -1.52 15.93
C ILE A 78 -9.19 -1.29 15.99
N VAL A 79 -9.62 -0.07 15.69
CA VAL A 79 -11.03 0.31 15.64
C VAL A 79 -11.61 0.10 14.24
N ASN A 80 -10.87 0.53 13.24
CA ASN A 80 -11.24 0.47 11.83
C ASN A 80 -10.33 -0.50 11.06
N ASN A 81 -10.69 -0.79 9.80
CA ASN A 81 -9.84 -1.56 8.90
C ASN A 81 -8.49 -0.85 8.67
N ILE A 82 -7.45 -1.64 8.44
CA ILE A 82 -6.17 -1.08 7.98
C ILE A 82 -6.39 -0.59 6.54
N HIS A 83 -6.16 0.71 6.32
CA HIS A 83 -6.18 1.27 4.99
C HIS A 83 -4.86 0.95 4.28
N VAL A 84 -4.94 0.26 3.16
CA VAL A 84 -3.80 -0.16 2.35
C VAL A 84 -3.74 0.71 1.11
N GLU A 85 -2.68 1.49 0.97
CA GLU A 85 -2.47 2.37 -0.16
C GLU A 85 -1.13 2.06 -0.82
N LEU A 86 -1.10 2.08 -2.15
CA LEU A 86 0.11 1.97 -2.95
C LEU A 86 0.25 3.22 -3.82
N LEU A 87 1.43 3.85 -3.74
CA LEU A 87 1.74 5.06 -4.49
C LEU A 87 2.98 4.81 -5.37
N ASN A 88 2.88 5.19 -6.65
CA ASN A 88 4.04 5.24 -7.52
C ASN A 88 4.88 6.48 -7.20
N ALA A 89 6.13 6.30 -6.83
CA ALA A 89 7.09 7.35 -6.50
C ALA A 89 8.35 7.22 -7.37
N GLY A 90 8.18 7.38 -8.70
CA GLY A 90 9.26 7.28 -9.67
C GLY A 90 9.84 5.87 -9.75
N GLU A 91 11.05 5.67 -9.20
CA GLU A 91 11.74 4.36 -9.20
C GLU A 91 11.34 3.45 -8.02
N HIS A 92 10.39 3.91 -7.19
CA HIS A 92 9.92 3.19 -6.02
C HIS A 92 8.39 3.06 -6.02
N ILE A 93 7.91 2.02 -5.37
CA ILE A 93 6.51 1.90 -4.94
C ILE A 93 6.48 2.08 -3.42
N LEU A 94 5.67 3.03 -2.95
CA LEU A 94 5.42 3.23 -1.54
C LEU A 94 4.16 2.45 -1.16
N VAL A 95 4.28 1.56 -0.18
CA VAL A 95 3.13 0.89 0.42
C VAL A 95 2.89 1.53 1.77
N SER A 96 1.69 2.06 1.98
CA SER A 96 1.29 2.71 3.23
C SER A 96 0.15 1.92 3.87
N LEU A 97 0.36 1.53 5.13
CA LEU A 97 -0.64 0.89 5.98
C LEU A 97 -1.03 1.88 7.06
N VAL A 98 -2.22 2.47 6.92
CA VAL A 98 -2.71 3.52 7.84
C VAL A 98 -3.83 2.97 8.70
N ASN A 99 -3.76 3.25 9.99
CA ASN A 99 -4.80 2.83 10.92
C ASN A 99 -4.91 3.72 12.16
N GLU A 100 -6.10 3.75 12.75
CA GLU A 100 -6.37 4.24 14.09
C GLU A 100 -6.27 3.08 15.06
N THR A 101 -5.43 3.19 16.08
CA THR A 101 -5.11 2.07 16.98
C THR A 101 -5.13 2.49 18.44
N GLN A 102 -5.54 1.57 19.31
CA GLN A 102 -5.41 1.73 20.75
C GLN A 102 -3.99 1.41 21.23
N ASN A 103 -3.21 0.68 20.44
CA ASN A 103 -1.84 0.31 20.79
C ASN A 103 -1.01 0.09 19.52
N TYR A 104 -0.28 1.13 19.12
CA TYR A 104 0.54 1.06 17.90
C TYR A 104 1.72 0.07 18.02
N GLU A 105 2.24 -0.19 19.22
CA GLU A 105 3.36 -1.13 19.40
C GLU A 105 2.93 -2.57 19.10
N VAL A 106 1.73 -2.94 19.57
CA VAL A 106 1.14 -4.24 19.24
C VAL A 106 0.86 -4.32 17.73
N LEU A 107 0.30 -3.26 17.15
CA LEU A 107 0.00 -3.21 15.73
C LEU A 107 1.26 -3.36 14.87
N ILE A 108 2.34 -2.63 15.17
CA ILE A 108 3.63 -2.74 14.48
C ILE A 108 4.16 -4.17 14.55
N LYS A 109 4.16 -4.76 15.75
CA LYS A 109 4.65 -6.13 15.96
C LYS A 109 3.86 -7.17 15.16
N GLU A 110 2.55 -7.02 15.07
CA GLU A 110 1.72 -7.96 14.31
C GLU A 110 1.89 -7.75 12.79
N ILE A 111 2.08 -6.51 12.32
CA ILE A 111 2.44 -6.22 10.92
C ILE A 111 3.80 -6.84 10.59
N ASP A 112 4.82 -6.61 11.43
CA ASP A 112 6.17 -7.17 11.22
C ASP A 112 6.13 -8.71 11.12
N LYS A 113 5.40 -9.39 11.99
CA LYS A 113 5.24 -10.86 11.93
C LYS A 113 4.64 -11.35 10.60
N VAL A 114 3.66 -10.64 10.05
CA VAL A 114 3.06 -10.99 8.75
C VAL A 114 4.07 -10.77 7.64
N LEU A 115 4.82 -9.66 7.68
CA LEU A 115 5.83 -9.35 6.67
C LEU A 115 7.05 -10.27 6.71
N GLU A 116 7.40 -10.84 7.86
CA GLU A 116 8.47 -11.82 8.01
C GLU A 116 8.12 -13.19 7.41
N ASN A 117 6.84 -13.52 7.32
CA ASN A 117 6.35 -14.85 6.90
C ASN A 117 5.24 -14.72 5.85
N ILE A 118 5.53 -14.05 4.75
CA ILE A 118 4.56 -13.86 3.67
C ILE A 118 4.29 -15.19 2.98
N THR A 119 3.04 -15.64 3.05
CA THR A 119 2.55 -16.82 2.33
C THR A 119 1.20 -16.51 1.71
N ILE A 120 0.96 -17.04 0.53
CA ILE A 120 -0.33 -16.99 -0.15
C ILE A 120 -0.58 -18.33 -0.83
N THR A 121 -1.78 -18.88 -0.72
CA THR A 121 -2.15 -20.10 -1.44
C THR A 121 -2.66 -19.77 -2.85
N LEU A 122 -2.58 -20.73 -3.77
CA LEU A 122 -3.19 -20.58 -5.11
C LEU A 122 -4.68 -20.20 -5.00
N LYS A 123 -5.41 -20.84 -4.08
CA LYS A 123 -6.84 -20.57 -3.84
C LYS A 123 -7.08 -19.13 -3.42
N ASP A 124 -6.25 -18.61 -2.51
CA ASP A 124 -6.39 -17.24 -2.03
C ASP A 124 -5.97 -16.22 -3.09
N PHE A 125 -4.92 -16.52 -3.85
CA PHE A 125 -4.51 -15.70 -4.98
C PHE A 125 -5.64 -15.56 -6.00
N GLU A 126 -6.22 -16.66 -6.46
CA GLU A 126 -7.32 -16.64 -7.43
C GLU A 126 -8.57 -15.94 -6.88
N ARG A 127 -8.89 -16.15 -5.60
CA ARG A 127 -9.98 -15.44 -4.94
C ARG A 127 -9.76 -13.93 -4.90
N LYS A 128 -8.56 -13.49 -4.50
CA LYS A 128 -8.21 -12.06 -4.42
C LYS A 128 -8.12 -11.42 -5.80
N LYS A 129 -7.61 -12.13 -6.80
CA LYS A 129 -7.57 -11.66 -8.18
C LYS A 129 -8.99 -11.38 -8.71
N LYS A 130 -9.95 -12.27 -8.46
CA LYS A 130 -11.36 -12.06 -8.82
C LYS A 130 -11.98 -10.85 -8.12
N VAL A 131 -11.73 -10.69 -6.82
CA VAL A 131 -12.20 -9.53 -6.05
C VAL A 131 -11.59 -8.24 -6.62
N TYR A 132 -10.29 -8.26 -6.91
CA TYR A 132 -9.60 -7.10 -7.46
C TYR A 132 -10.15 -6.71 -8.84
N LEU A 133 -10.36 -7.69 -9.72
CA LEU A 133 -10.97 -7.49 -11.03
C LEU A 133 -12.38 -6.90 -10.90
N SER A 134 -13.20 -7.45 -10.00
CA SER A 134 -14.54 -6.93 -9.72
C SER A 134 -14.52 -5.48 -9.24
N ASN A 135 -13.61 -5.14 -8.31
CA ASN A 135 -13.47 -3.77 -7.82
C ASN A 135 -13.08 -2.80 -8.94
N GLN A 136 -12.19 -3.21 -9.86
CA GLN A 136 -11.86 -2.41 -11.03
C GLN A 136 -13.07 -2.16 -11.94
N MET A 137 -13.94 -3.16 -12.11
CA MET A 137 -15.19 -2.98 -12.86
C MET A 137 -16.11 -1.93 -12.22
N PHE A 138 -16.18 -1.87 -10.89
CA PHE A 138 -17.00 -0.88 -10.19
C PHE A 138 -16.51 0.57 -10.34
N ILE A 139 -15.22 0.79 -10.64
CA ILE A 139 -14.68 2.13 -10.95
C ILE A 139 -15.47 2.74 -12.13
N PHE A 140 -15.81 1.93 -13.13
CA PHE A 140 -16.52 2.39 -14.32
C PHE A 140 -18.00 2.74 -14.09
N ASN A 141 -18.52 2.53 -12.88
CA ASN A 141 -19.86 2.98 -12.48
C ASN A 141 -19.84 4.40 -11.87
N ASN A 142 -18.68 4.99 -11.67
CA ASN A 142 -18.52 6.32 -11.07
C ASN A 142 -17.68 7.23 -11.97
N ILE A 143 -18.27 8.31 -12.45
CA ILE A 143 -17.61 9.22 -13.39
C ILE A 143 -16.36 9.91 -12.81
N ILE A 144 -16.35 10.19 -11.49
CA ILE A 144 -15.20 10.77 -10.82
C ILE A 144 -14.07 9.75 -10.78
N ALA A 145 -14.38 8.50 -10.40
CA ALA A 145 -13.39 7.43 -10.36
C ALA A 145 -12.82 7.09 -11.76
N ILE A 146 -13.64 7.19 -12.81
CA ILE A 146 -13.16 7.07 -14.19
C ILE A 146 -12.20 8.21 -14.53
N ASN A 147 -12.55 9.44 -14.16
CA ASN A 147 -11.69 10.61 -14.42
C ASN A 147 -10.34 10.45 -13.70
N ASP A 148 -10.34 10.07 -12.43
CA ASP A 148 -9.13 9.84 -11.66
C ASP A 148 -8.28 8.71 -12.28
N PHE A 149 -8.90 7.61 -12.69
CA PHE A 149 -8.22 6.51 -13.38
C PHE A 149 -7.55 6.96 -14.70
N ILE A 150 -8.25 7.79 -15.50
CA ILE A 150 -7.71 8.34 -16.74
C ILE A 150 -6.54 9.27 -16.45
N LEU A 151 -6.68 10.18 -15.48
CA LEU A 151 -5.63 11.11 -15.08
C LEU A 151 -4.38 10.36 -14.60
N ASP A 152 -4.54 9.37 -13.73
CA ASP A 152 -3.42 8.55 -13.24
C ASP A 152 -2.73 7.81 -14.38
N SER A 153 -3.48 7.28 -15.33
CA SER A 153 -2.92 6.61 -16.51
C SER A 153 -2.06 7.56 -17.33
N VAL A 154 -2.54 8.77 -17.57
CA VAL A 154 -1.82 9.77 -18.38
C VAL A 154 -0.61 10.33 -17.63
N ILE A 155 -0.75 10.60 -16.31
CA ILE A 155 0.32 11.21 -15.50
C ILE A 155 1.47 10.23 -15.28
N TYR A 156 1.18 8.98 -14.92
CA TYR A 156 2.22 8.00 -14.54
C TYR A 156 2.72 7.17 -15.71
N GLU A 157 1.85 6.82 -16.67
CA GLU A 157 2.21 5.94 -17.78
C GLU A 157 2.39 6.69 -19.10
N HIS A 158 2.06 8.00 -19.13
CA HIS A 158 2.05 8.83 -20.34
C HIS A 158 1.16 8.29 -21.47
N LYS A 159 0.21 7.44 -21.15
CA LYS A 159 -0.77 6.84 -22.08
C LYS A 159 -2.01 6.40 -21.31
N LEU A 160 -3.13 6.30 -22.03
CA LEU A 160 -4.33 5.68 -21.47
C LEU A 160 -4.15 4.17 -21.40
N GLU A 161 -4.42 3.58 -20.23
CA GLU A 161 -4.43 2.13 -20.06
C GLU A 161 -5.79 1.56 -20.44
N GLU A 162 -5.85 1.03 -21.65
CA GLU A 162 -7.10 0.46 -22.21
C GLU A 162 -7.30 -1.02 -21.85
N LYS A 163 -6.23 -1.71 -21.41
CA LYS A 163 -6.22 -3.17 -21.23
C LYS A 163 -6.12 -3.62 -19.78
N ILE A 164 -6.59 -2.79 -18.84
CA ILE A 164 -6.50 -3.07 -17.42
C ILE A 164 -7.04 -4.46 -17.06
N PHE A 165 -8.20 -4.83 -17.58
CA PHE A 165 -8.82 -6.13 -17.30
C PHE A 165 -8.01 -7.29 -17.87
N GLU A 166 -7.45 -7.14 -19.07
CA GLU A 166 -6.58 -8.16 -19.68
C GLU A 166 -5.28 -8.34 -18.89
N ILE A 167 -4.70 -7.25 -18.37
CA ILE A 167 -3.48 -7.31 -17.56
C ILE A 167 -3.77 -8.06 -16.25
N ILE A 168 -4.85 -7.70 -15.55
CA ILE A 168 -5.22 -8.35 -14.29
C ILE A 168 -5.57 -9.82 -14.53
N ASP A 169 -6.26 -10.14 -15.60
CA ASP A 169 -6.65 -11.53 -15.93
C ASP A 169 -5.44 -12.41 -16.22
N LYS A 170 -4.36 -11.86 -16.78
CA LYS A 170 -3.11 -12.57 -17.06
C LYS A 170 -2.23 -12.78 -15.82
N LEU A 171 -2.49 -12.09 -14.69
CA LEU A 171 -1.73 -12.34 -13.47
C LEU A 171 -1.83 -13.82 -13.09
N ASN A 172 -0.69 -14.41 -12.73
CA ASN A 172 -0.61 -15.82 -12.39
C ASN A 172 0.11 -16.05 -11.06
N TYR A 173 -0.12 -17.21 -10.49
CA TYR A 173 0.37 -17.55 -9.16
C TYR A 173 1.90 -17.71 -9.08
N ASN A 174 2.54 -18.20 -10.14
CA ASN A 174 4.00 -18.40 -10.13
C ASN A 174 4.73 -17.06 -10.10
N ASP A 175 4.26 -16.09 -10.88
CA ASP A 175 4.79 -14.72 -10.86
C ASP A 175 4.55 -14.03 -9.52
N MET A 176 3.40 -14.27 -8.87
CA MET A 176 3.16 -13.80 -7.50
C MET A 176 4.22 -14.34 -6.53
N LEU A 177 4.56 -15.63 -6.62
CA LEU A 177 5.61 -16.21 -5.79
C LEU A 177 6.99 -15.61 -6.07
N GLU A 178 7.29 -15.30 -7.34
CA GLU A 178 8.54 -14.62 -7.69
C GLU A 178 8.57 -13.18 -7.16
N VAL A 179 7.46 -12.43 -7.23
CA VAL A 179 7.34 -11.10 -6.63
C VAL A 179 7.60 -11.18 -5.13
N ILE A 180 7.01 -12.15 -4.42
CA ILE A 180 7.22 -12.33 -2.98
C ILE A 180 8.70 -12.60 -2.66
N LYS A 181 9.39 -13.43 -3.42
CA LYS A 181 10.83 -13.73 -3.24
C LYS A 181 11.73 -12.51 -3.45
N GLN A 182 11.35 -11.60 -4.34
CA GLN A 182 12.10 -10.39 -4.69
C GLN A 182 11.79 -9.21 -3.76
N LEU A 183 10.81 -9.33 -2.86
CA LEU A 183 10.43 -8.27 -1.93
C LEU A 183 11.56 -7.96 -0.93
N ASN A 184 11.93 -6.70 -0.85
CA ASN A 184 12.78 -6.17 0.21
C ASN A 184 11.99 -5.19 1.08
N LEU A 185 11.58 -5.64 2.26
CA LEU A 185 10.72 -4.90 3.19
C LEU A 185 11.47 -4.20 4.33
N ARG A 186 12.82 -4.13 4.24
CA ARG A 186 13.67 -3.55 5.30
C ARG A 186 13.65 -2.02 5.31
N ASN A 187 13.32 -1.41 4.17
CA ASN A 187 13.32 0.03 4.00
C ASN A 187 11.95 0.61 4.37
N LYS A 188 11.75 0.79 5.67
CA LYS A 188 10.46 1.20 6.26
C LYS A 188 10.56 2.46 7.09
N SER A 189 9.46 3.21 7.15
CA SER A 189 9.28 4.39 7.97
C SER A 189 7.93 4.32 8.68
N ILE A 190 7.93 4.48 10.00
CA ILE A 190 6.72 4.42 10.83
C ILE A 190 6.48 5.80 11.42
N VAL A 191 5.33 6.38 11.12
CA VAL A 191 4.89 7.65 11.69
C VAL A 191 3.73 7.38 12.64
N ILE A 192 3.83 7.92 13.85
CA ILE A 192 2.85 7.76 14.91
C ILE A 192 2.37 9.14 15.33
N VAL A 193 1.05 9.31 15.40
CA VAL A 193 0.43 10.48 16.03
C VAL A 193 -0.12 10.04 17.38
N GLU A 194 0.45 10.61 18.44
CA GLU A 194 0.04 10.36 19.83
C GLU A 194 -0.70 11.56 20.41
N LYS A 195 -1.51 11.26 21.44
CA LYS A 195 -2.12 12.31 22.25
C LYS A 195 -1.03 13.13 22.93
N LYS A 196 -1.09 14.44 22.80
CA LYS A 196 -0.26 15.34 23.59
C LYS A 196 -0.61 15.15 25.06
N GLU A 197 0.38 14.77 25.88
CA GLU A 197 0.18 14.80 27.34
C GLU A 197 -0.17 16.22 27.74
N ASP A 198 -1.30 16.40 28.41
CA ASP A 198 -1.64 17.66 29.06
C ASP A 198 -0.57 17.88 30.14
N LEU A 199 0.43 18.71 29.84
CA LEU A 199 1.29 19.28 30.87
C LEU A 199 0.34 20.10 31.74
N GLY A 200 -0.17 19.46 32.81
CA GLY A 200 -1.03 20.12 33.76
C GLY A 200 -0.36 21.41 34.20
N TYR A 201 -0.97 22.52 33.85
CA TYR A 201 -0.69 23.80 34.49
C TYR A 201 -1.19 23.67 35.93
N ASN A 202 -0.28 23.34 36.86
CA ASN A 202 -0.44 23.61 38.28
C ASN A 202 -0.25 25.10 38.53
#